data_1f1595b8ccc835f17f0b18f74a9f88d4
#
_entry.id   1f1595b8ccc835f17f0b18f74a9f88d4
#
_cell.length_a   1.000
_cell.length_b   1.000
_cell.length_c   1.000
_cell.angle_alpha   90.00
_cell.angle_beta   90.00
_cell.angle_gamma   90.00
#
_symmetry.space_group_name_H-M   'P 1'
#
loop_
_entity.id
_entity.type
_entity.pdbx_description
1 polymer ?
#
loop_
_entity_poly.entity_id
_entity_poly.type
_entity_poly.pdbx_seq_one_letter_code
_entity_poly.pdbx_strand_id
1 'polypeptide(L)'
;LEHIEEPALRRMVLGDIKRLKARKRAQTCYLARPLRSHPDLAARFDLVLSIPGIGERTAIALLVRMPELGRVSREEAAALAGLAPFDHDSGQHKGQRRIAGGRARLRRSLFAAALPAAFRWNSALIALYQRLIAAGKAHNAALIACARKLLIYANTVVQRGTPWTEKPAHV
;
A
#
# COMPACT_ATOMS: atom_id res chain seq x y z
N LEU A 1 7.31 -15.66 19.96
CA LEU A 1 8.60 -16.19 20.43
C LEU A 1 8.76 -16.11 21.96
N GLU A 2 8.04 -15.24 22.61
CA GLU A 2 8.06 -15.06 24.09
C GLU A 2 7.53 -16.30 24.83
N HIS A 3 6.69 -17.10 24.20
CA HIS A 3 6.09 -18.30 24.80
C HIS A 3 6.83 -19.63 24.45
N ILE A 4 7.99 -19.57 23.78
CA ILE A 4 8.79 -20.76 23.52
C ILE A 4 9.85 -20.86 24.61
N GLU A 5 9.59 -21.70 25.60
CA GLU A 5 10.45 -21.89 26.77
C GLU A 5 11.70 -22.74 26.46
N GLU A 6 11.60 -23.68 25.51
CA GLU A 6 12.74 -24.54 25.18
C GLU A 6 13.75 -23.83 24.27
N PRO A 7 15.05 -23.70 24.73
CA PRO A 7 16.06 -22.91 23.99
C PRO A 7 16.42 -23.55 22.63
N ALA A 8 16.36 -24.87 22.49
CA ALA A 8 16.66 -25.55 21.23
C ALA A 8 15.60 -25.25 20.18
N LEU A 9 14.32 -25.35 20.54
CA LEU A 9 13.20 -25.05 19.68
C LEU A 9 13.20 -23.56 19.27
N ARG A 10 13.48 -22.66 20.21
CA ARG A 10 13.60 -21.22 19.94
C ARG A 10 14.68 -20.90 18.91
N ARG A 11 15.87 -21.53 19.02
CA ARG A 11 16.97 -21.38 18.05
C ARG A 11 16.57 -21.87 16.66
N MET A 12 15.90 -23.02 16.58
CA MET A 12 15.41 -23.59 15.33
C MET A 12 14.42 -22.65 14.63
N VAL A 13 13.40 -22.17 15.35
CA VAL A 13 12.39 -21.22 14.82
C VAL A 13 13.03 -19.91 14.37
N LEU A 14 13.99 -19.37 15.14
CA LEU A 14 14.72 -18.15 14.73
C LEU A 14 15.55 -18.39 13.45
N GLY A 15 16.16 -19.55 13.32
CA GLY A 15 16.87 -19.98 12.11
C GLY A 15 15.94 -20.03 10.89
N ASP A 16 14.75 -20.60 11.04
CA ASP A 16 13.74 -20.66 9.99
C ASP A 16 13.23 -19.27 9.59
N ILE A 17 12.95 -18.43 10.56
CA ILE A 17 12.56 -17.03 10.31
C ILE A 17 13.65 -16.30 9.52
N LYS A 18 14.93 -16.47 9.89
CA LYS A 18 16.07 -15.87 9.18
C LYS A 18 16.14 -16.38 7.73
N ARG A 19 16.03 -17.68 7.50
CA ARG A 19 16.01 -18.27 6.16
C ARG A 19 14.85 -17.77 5.31
N LEU A 20 13.64 -17.73 5.86
CA LEU A 20 12.45 -17.23 5.16
C LEU A 20 12.56 -15.73 4.82
N LYS A 21 13.11 -14.92 5.72
CA LYS A 21 13.37 -13.49 5.46
C LYS A 21 14.40 -13.33 4.33
N ALA A 22 15.48 -14.10 4.32
CA ALA A 22 16.48 -14.06 3.26
C ALA A 22 15.89 -14.48 1.91
N ARG A 23 15.14 -15.59 1.87
CA ARG A 23 14.45 -16.06 0.67
C ARG A 23 13.47 -15.01 0.13
N LYS A 24 12.69 -14.37 1.01
CA LYS A 24 11.77 -13.30 0.64
C LYS A 24 12.51 -12.12 0.01
N ARG A 25 13.67 -11.71 0.57
CA ARG A 25 14.50 -10.62 -0.01
C ARG A 25 15.02 -11.01 -1.38
N ALA A 26 15.59 -12.19 -1.54
CA ALA A 26 16.11 -12.69 -2.81
C ALA A 26 15.02 -12.73 -3.90
N GLN A 27 13.84 -13.23 -3.58
CA GLN A 27 12.70 -13.23 -4.50
C GLN A 27 12.22 -11.83 -4.87
N THR A 28 12.18 -10.90 -3.91
CA THR A 28 11.81 -9.51 -4.19
C THR A 28 12.82 -8.84 -5.12
N CYS A 29 14.12 -9.04 -4.86
CA CYS A 29 15.20 -8.54 -5.71
C CYS A 29 15.12 -9.13 -7.13
N TYR A 30 14.88 -10.44 -7.25
CA TYR A 30 14.70 -11.09 -8.54
C TYR A 30 13.53 -10.51 -9.34
N LEU A 31 12.39 -10.25 -8.70
CA LEU A 31 11.23 -9.63 -9.34
C LEU A 31 11.44 -8.15 -9.68
N ALA A 32 12.32 -7.44 -8.98
CA ALA A 32 12.64 -6.05 -9.27
C ALA A 32 13.60 -5.89 -10.47
N ARG A 33 14.40 -6.91 -10.80
CA ARG A 33 15.38 -6.85 -11.90
C ARG A 33 14.79 -6.42 -13.25
N PRO A 34 13.69 -7.02 -13.75
CA PRO A 34 13.09 -6.60 -15.03
C PRO A 34 12.60 -5.15 -15.01
N LEU A 35 12.10 -4.67 -13.86
CA LEU A 35 11.67 -3.28 -13.72
C LEU A 35 12.86 -2.33 -13.77
N ARG A 36 14.00 -2.71 -13.17
CA ARG A 36 15.22 -1.89 -13.14
C ARG A 36 16.02 -1.96 -14.44
N SER A 37 15.81 -2.96 -15.29
CA SER A 37 16.50 -3.07 -16.59
C SER A 37 15.94 -2.16 -17.67
N HIS A 38 14.73 -1.62 -17.47
CA HIS A 38 14.10 -0.67 -18.38
C HIS A 38 14.12 0.74 -17.77
N PRO A 39 14.76 1.74 -18.38
CA PRO A 39 14.94 3.08 -17.80
C PRO A 39 13.64 3.72 -17.31
N ASP A 40 12.57 3.69 -18.13
CA ASP A 40 11.27 4.27 -17.77
C ASP A 40 10.63 3.58 -16.56
N LEU A 41 10.73 2.23 -16.51
CA LEU A 41 10.18 1.47 -15.38
C LEU A 41 11.01 1.67 -14.12
N ALA A 42 12.34 1.79 -14.25
CA ALA A 42 13.24 2.08 -13.14
C ALA A 42 12.92 3.45 -12.53
N ALA A 43 12.77 4.49 -13.35
CA ALA A 43 12.40 5.82 -12.90
C ALA A 43 11.05 5.81 -12.18
N ARG A 44 10.03 5.15 -12.74
CA ARG A 44 8.70 5.01 -12.11
C ARG A 44 8.78 4.20 -10.81
N PHE A 45 9.63 3.19 -10.76
CA PHE A 45 9.84 2.36 -9.56
C PHE A 45 10.43 3.19 -8.42
N ASP A 46 11.44 4.02 -8.71
CA ASP A 46 12.08 4.88 -7.72
C ASP A 46 11.14 6.01 -7.24
N LEU A 47 10.33 6.58 -8.15
CA LEU A 47 9.27 7.53 -7.78
C LEU A 47 8.27 6.92 -6.79
N VAL A 48 7.82 5.70 -7.05
CA VAL A 48 6.86 5.03 -6.15
C VAL A 48 7.52 4.66 -4.81
N LEU A 49 8.80 4.25 -4.82
CA LEU A 49 9.56 3.95 -3.61
C LEU A 49 9.84 5.18 -2.75
N SER A 50 9.83 6.38 -3.32
CA SER A 50 10.02 7.61 -2.55
C SER A 50 8.91 7.86 -1.52
N ILE A 51 7.75 7.20 -1.65
CA ILE A 51 6.60 7.39 -0.75
C ILE A 51 6.82 6.61 0.54
N PRO A 52 6.87 7.27 1.72
CA PRO A 52 7.00 6.59 3.00
C PRO A 52 5.88 5.57 3.23
N GLY A 53 6.26 4.33 3.51
CA GLY A 53 5.34 3.20 3.69
C GLY A 53 5.17 2.32 2.46
N ILE A 54 5.67 2.72 1.28
CA ILE A 54 5.76 1.84 0.11
C ILE A 54 7.14 1.20 0.05
N GLY A 55 7.18 -0.11 0.26
CA GLY A 55 8.39 -0.92 0.03
C GLY A 55 8.40 -1.55 -1.36
N GLU A 56 9.54 -2.15 -1.76
CA GLU A 56 9.75 -2.76 -3.08
C GLU A 56 8.61 -3.70 -3.52
N ARG A 57 8.10 -4.54 -2.62
CA ARG A 57 6.99 -5.46 -2.95
C ARG A 57 5.72 -4.75 -3.39
N THR A 58 5.40 -3.63 -2.74
CA THR A 58 4.22 -2.84 -3.06
C THR A 58 4.46 -2.04 -4.34
N ALA A 59 5.67 -1.51 -4.55
CA ALA A 59 6.06 -0.82 -5.77
C ALA A 59 6.00 -1.78 -6.98
N ILE A 60 6.54 -3.00 -6.87
CA ILE A 60 6.40 -4.05 -7.89
C ILE A 60 4.92 -4.34 -8.18
N ALA A 61 4.12 -4.53 -7.11
CA ALA A 61 2.69 -4.82 -7.27
C ALA A 61 1.93 -3.69 -7.97
N LEU A 62 2.27 -2.44 -7.69
CA LEU A 62 1.71 -1.26 -8.35
C LEU A 62 2.06 -1.25 -9.84
N LEU A 63 3.34 -1.31 -10.20
CA LEU A 63 3.78 -1.17 -11.59
C LEU A 63 3.34 -2.36 -12.46
N VAL A 64 3.37 -3.58 -11.93
CA VAL A 64 2.98 -4.79 -12.67
C VAL A 64 1.47 -4.93 -12.79
N ARG A 65 0.71 -4.52 -11.77
CA ARG A 65 -0.75 -4.73 -11.73
C ARG A 65 -1.55 -3.50 -12.11
N MET A 66 -0.89 -2.37 -12.31
CA MET A 66 -1.54 -1.11 -12.70
C MET A 66 -0.63 -0.36 -13.68
N PRO A 67 -0.53 -0.86 -14.94
CA PRO A 67 0.27 -0.21 -15.97
C PRO A 67 -0.20 1.21 -16.30
N GLU A 68 -1.46 1.53 -16.01
CA GLU A 68 -2.08 2.85 -16.16
C GLU A 68 -1.65 3.87 -15.10
N LEU A 69 -0.89 3.44 -14.08
CA LEU A 69 -0.43 4.31 -13.00
C LEU A 69 0.26 5.55 -13.55
N GLY A 70 -0.15 6.72 -13.10
CA GLY A 70 0.32 8.01 -13.60
C GLY A 70 -0.40 8.55 -14.84
N ARG A 71 -1.35 7.79 -15.43
CA ARG A 71 -2.11 8.17 -16.62
C ARG A 71 -3.61 8.28 -16.39
N VAL A 72 -4.08 7.91 -15.23
CA VAL A 72 -5.49 7.92 -14.85
C VAL A 72 -5.76 8.95 -13.77
N SER A 73 -7.02 9.37 -13.65
CA SER A 73 -7.47 10.20 -12.54
C SER A 73 -7.38 9.43 -11.20
N ARG A 74 -7.47 10.16 -10.09
CA ARG A 74 -7.49 9.55 -8.75
C ARG A 74 -8.73 8.68 -8.51
N GLU A 75 -9.85 9.03 -9.13
CA GLU A 75 -11.11 8.33 -9.06
C GLU A 75 -11.03 7.00 -9.83
N GLU A 76 -10.54 7.04 -11.06
CA GLU A 76 -10.29 5.85 -11.89
C GLU A 76 -9.26 4.92 -11.24
N ALA A 77 -8.16 5.46 -10.70
CA ALA A 77 -7.17 4.66 -9.98
C ALA A 77 -7.81 3.90 -8.82
N ALA A 78 -8.64 4.58 -8.02
CA ALA A 78 -9.34 3.97 -6.90
C ALA A 78 -10.35 2.90 -7.35
N ALA A 79 -11.08 3.14 -8.43
CA ALA A 79 -12.03 2.18 -9.01
C ALA A 79 -11.32 0.93 -9.53
N LEU A 80 -10.24 1.08 -10.31
CA LEU A 80 -9.43 -0.02 -10.85
C LEU A 80 -8.84 -0.90 -9.73
N ALA A 81 -8.41 -0.31 -8.63
CA ALA A 81 -7.90 -1.05 -7.47
C ALA A 81 -9.02 -1.66 -6.59
N GLY A 82 -10.29 -1.30 -6.84
CA GLY A 82 -11.42 -1.67 -6.00
C GLY A 82 -11.36 -1.02 -4.61
N LEU A 83 -10.85 0.21 -4.54
CA LEU A 83 -10.77 1.03 -3.34
C LEU A 83 -11.76 2.21 -3.37
N ALA A 84 -12.55 2.34 -4.44
CA ALA A 84 -13.68 3.24 -4.47
C ALA A 84 -14.84 2.62 -3.70
N PRO A 85 -15.55 3.38 -2.83
CA PRO A 85 -16.79 2.91 -2.25
C PRO A 85 -17.84 2.80 -3.36
N PHE A 86 -18.49 1.65 -3.46
CA PHE A 86 -19.68 1.50 -4.28
C PHE A 86 -20.91 1.74 -3.40
N ASP A 87 -21.78 2.60 -3.88
CA ASP A 87 -23.10 2.78 -3.29
C ASP A 87 -23.98 1.60 -3.73
N HIS A 88 -24.46 0.84 -2.77
CA HIS A 88 -25.50 -0.18 -2.99
C HIS A 88 -26.87 0.41 -2.65
N ASP A 89 -27.16 1.58 -3.20
CA ASP A 89 -28.47 2.19 -3.03
C ASP A 89 -29.43 1.57 -4.05
N SER A 90 -30.34 0.73 -3.59
CA SER A 90 -31.48 0.24 -4.37
C SER A 90 -32.77 0.81 -3.77
N GLY A 91 -33.34 1.82 -4.42
CA GLY A 91 -34.60 2.45 -4.02
C GLY A 91 -34.51 3.16 -2.65
N GLN A 92 -35.39 2.83 -1.72
CA GLN A 92 -35.46 3.47 -0.39
C GLN A 92 -34.43 2.92 0.64
N HIS A 93 -33.65 1.89 0.30
CA HIS A 93 -32.65 1.31 1.21
C HIS A 93 -31.28 1.93 0.98
N LYS A 94 -30.81 2.74 1.93
CA LYS A 94 -29.40 3.17 2.01
C LYS A 94 -28.55 2.00 2.45
N GLY A 95 -27.94 1.30 1.50
CA GLY A 95 -27.03 0.19 1.75
C GLY A 95 -25.71 0.64 2.38
N GLN A 96 -25.05 -0.24 3.13
CA GLN A 96 -23.71 0.02 3.63
C GLN A 96 -22.73 0.11 2.46
N ARG A 97 -22.01 1.23 2.35
CA ARG A 97 -20.94 1.41 1.36
C ARG A 97 -19.85 0.37 1.56
N ARG A 98 -19.66 -0.50 0.58
CA ARG A 98 -18.62 -1.54 0.59
C ARG A 98 -17.70 -1.37 -0.61
N ILE A 99 -16.41 -1.69 -0.40
CA ILE A 99 -15.47 -1.83 -1.51
C ILE A 99 -15.73 -3.17 -2.20
N ALA A 100 -15.87 -3.15 -3.53
CA ALA A 100 -16.11 -4.35 -4.33
C ALA A 100 -15.37 -4.27 -5.68
N GLY A 101 -15.22 -5.40 -6.34
CA GLY A 101 -14.60 -5.46 -7.68
C GLY A 101 -13.12 -5.10 -7.71
N GLY A 102 -12.65 -4.64 -8.86
CA GLY A 102 -11.29 -4.19 -9.09
C GLY A 102 -10.20 -5.26 -8.89
N ARG A 103 -8.96 -4.82 -8.87
CA ARG A 103 -7.76 -5.68 -8.79
C ARG A 103 -7.48 -6.12 -7.35
N ALA A 104 -8.11 -7.19 -6.90
CA ALA A 104 -8.05 -7.67 -5.51
C ALA A 104 -6.62 -7.92 -4.99
N ARG A 105 -5.70 -8.40 -5.85
CA ARG A 105 -4.29 -8.60 -5.47
C ARG A 105 -3.55 -7.28 -5.23
N LEU A 106 -3.84 -6.25 -6.04
CA LEU A 106 -3.31 -4.90 -5.84
C LEU A 106 -3.86 -4.28 -4.56
N ARG A 107 -5.18 -4.36 -4.33
CA ARG A 107 -5.82 -3.88 -3.11
C ARG A 107 -5.22 -4.50 -1.84
N ARG A 108 -4.96 -5.82 -1.84
CA ARG A 108 -4.29 -6.49 -0.72
C ARG A 108 -2.87 -5.98 -0.47
N SER A 109 -2.10 -5.72 -1.52
CA SER A 109 -0.76 -5.16 -1.40
C SER A 109 -0.78 -3.75 -0.82
N LEU A 110 -1.73 -2.91 -1.27
CA LEU A 110 -1.91 -1.55 -0.77
C LEU A 110 -2.41 -1.53 0.68
N PHE A 111 -3.33 -2.40 1.04
CA PHE A 111 -3.80 -2.53 2.43
C PHE A 111 -2.67 -2.94 3.38
N ALA A 112 -1.85 -3.93 2.97
CA ALA A 112 -0.69 -4.35 3.76
C ALA A 112 0.37 -3.25 3.90
N ALA A 113 0.54 -2.37 2.90
CA ALA A 113 1.43 -1.22 2.96
C ALA A 113 0.84 -0.07 3.79
N ALA A 114 -0.48 0.12 3.75
CA ALA A 114 -1.17 1.17 4.49
C ALA A 114 -1.04 0.99 6.00
N LEU A 115 -0.98 -0.25 6.50
CA LEU A 115 -0.86 -0.53 7.93
C LEU A 115 0.40 0.13 8.55
N PRO A 116 1.64 -0.23 8.17
CA PRO A 116 2.82 0.42 8.74
C PRO A 116 2.93 1.90 8.32
N ALA A 117 2.41 2.30 7.14
CA ALA A 117 2.42 3.68 6.71
C ALA A 117 1.56 4.58 7.63
N ALA A 118 0.36 4.12 8.01
CA ALA A 118 -0.56 4.86 8.86
C ALA A 118 -0.18 4.86 10.36
N PHE A 119 0.75 3.99 10.79
CA PHE A 119 1.17 3.94 12.19
C PHE A 119 2.60 4.45 12.43
N ARG A 120 3.46 4.48 11.40
CA ARG A 120 4.87 4.75 11.64
C ARG A 120 5.59 5.60 10.58
N TRP A 121 5.24 5.46 9.29
CA TRP A 121 6.14 5.91 8.23
C TRP A 121 5.68 7.18 7.51
N ASN A 122 4.39 7.47 7.48
CA ASN A 122 3.83 8.54 6.64
C ASN A 122 2.97 9.47 7.50
N SER A 123 3.50 10.64 7.83
CA SER A 123 2.83 11.62 8.71
C SER A 123 1.43 11.98 8.23
N ALA A 124 1.24 12.16 6.91
CA ALA A 124 -0.06 12.48 6.33
C ALA A 124 -1.09 11.34 6.47
N LEU A 125 -0.63 10.08 6.40
CA LEU A 125 -1.51 8.92 6.61
C LEU A 125 -1.77 8.66 8.09
N ILE A 126 -0.81 8.94 8.97
CA ILE A 126 -1.01 8.88 10.42
C ILE A 126 -2.12 9.87 10.82
N ALA A 127 -2.01 11.13 10.38
CA ALA A 127 -3.02 12.15 10.65
C ALA A 127 -4.40 11.79 10.06
N LEU A 128 -4.43 11.26 8.83
CA LEU A 128 -5.66 10.78 8.21
C LEU A 128 -6.31 9.66 9.02
N TYR A 129 -5.54 8.65 9.41
CA TYR A 129 -6.03 7.52 10.19
C TYR A 129 -6.60 7.97 11.52
N GLN A 130 -5.85 8.77 12.29
CA GLN A 130 -6.29 9.31 13.58
C GLN A 130 -7.57 10.12 13.47
N ARG A 131 -7.69 11.00 12.47
CA ARG A 131 -8.90 11.77 12.20
C ARG A 131 -10.10 10.89 11.91
N LEU A 132 -9.93 9.81 11.13
CA LEU A 132 -11.01 8.89 10.80
C LEU A 132 -11.47 8.07 12.01
N ILE A 133 -10.55 7.64 12.86
CA ILE A 133 -10.88 6.94 14.11
C ILE A 133 -11.61 7.89 15.07
N ALA A 134 -11.13 9.12 15.24
CA ALA A 134 -11.80 10.12 16.06
C ALA A 134 -13.22 10.45 15.56
N ALA A 135 -13.45 10.35 14.24
CA ALA A 135 -14.79 10.48 13.63
C ALA A 135 -15.63 9.18 13.70
N GLY A 136 -15.24 8.20 14.51
CA GLY A 136 -16.00 6.96 14.72
C GLY A 136 -15.91 5.93 13.59
N LYS A 137 -14.98 6.06 12.65
CA LYS A 137 -14.79 5.05 11.59
C LYS A 137 -14.16 3.78 12.16
N ALA A 138 -14.67 2.63 11.73
CA ALA A 138 -14.07 1.34 12.07
C ALA A 138 -12.62 1.24 11.56
N HIS A 139 -11.75 0.59 12.32
CA HIS A 139 -10.33 0.39 12.04
C HIS A 139 -10.04 0.00 10.58
N ASN A 140 -10.69 -1.05 10.09
CA ASN A 140 -10.49 -1.52 8.72
C ASN A 140 -10.95 -0.49 7.68
N ALA A 141 -12.02 0.27 7.92
CA ALA A 141 -12.49 1.31 7.03
C ALA A 141 -11.49 2.48 6.96
N ALA A 142 -10.90 2.87 8.09
CA ALA A 142 -9.83 3.87 8.14
C ALA A 142 -8.58 3.41 7.39
N LEU A 143 -8.15 2.14 7.54
CA LEU A 143 -7.02 1.57 6.79
C LEU A 143 -7.30 1.49 5.28
N ILE A 144 -8.51 1.18 4.86
CA ILE A 144 -8.91 1.20 3.44
C ILE A 144 -8.80 2.63 2.88
N ALA A 145 -9.21 3.63 3.63
CA ALA A 145 -9.04 5.03 3.23
C ALA A 145 -7.55 5.42 3.09
N CYS A 146 -6.70 4.95 4.02
CA CYS A 146 -5.24 5.12 3.92
C CYS A 146 -4.66 4.39 2.71
N ALA A 147 -5.10 3.17 2.41
CA ALA A 147 -4.69 2.42 1.23
C ALA A 147 -5.08 3.13 -0.09
N ARG A 148 -6.30 3.69 -0.14
CA ARG A 148 -6.74 4.52 -1.27
C ARG A 148 -5.87 5.77 -1.41
N LYS A 149 -5.56 6.44 -0.30
CA LYS A 149 -4.72 7.65 -0.33
C LYS A 149 -3.29 7.32 -0.77
N LEU A 150 -2.74 6.18 -0.33
CA LEU A 150 -1.43 5.69 -0.74
C LEU A 150 -1.36 5.43 -2.25
N LEU A 151 -2.41 4.83 -2.83
CA LEU A 151 -2.54 4.65 -4.27
C LEU A 151 -2.57 5.99 -5.02
N ILE A 152 -3.35 6.96 -4.52
CA ILE A 152 -3.43 8.31 -5.11
C ILE A 152 -2.05 8.98 -5.08
N TYR A 153 -1.30 8.84 -3.99
CA TYR A 153 0.07 9.35 -3.90
C TYR A 153 0.97 8.71 -4.96
N ALA A 154 0.93 7.37 -5.11
CA ALA A 154 1.69 6.67 -6.12
C ALA A 154 1.32 7.13 -7.55
N ASN A 155 0.04 7.30 -7.84
CA ASN A 155 -0.41 7.84 -9.12
C ASN A 155 0.11 9.25 -9.36
N THR A 156 0.07 10.11 -8.35
CA THR A 156 0.49 11.51 -8.46
C THR A 156 1.99 11.66 -8.67
N VAL A 157 2.84 10.93 -7.94
CA VAL A 157 4.31 11.02 -8.11
C VAL A 157 4.74 10.53 -9.49
N VAL A 158 4.11 9.47 -10.00
CA VAL A 158 4.39 8.96 -11.35
C VAL A 158 3.90 9.93 -12.41
N GLN A 159 2.71 10.52 -12.25
CA GLN A 159 2.14 11.50 -13.17
C GLN A 159 2.99 12.77 -13.27
N ARG A 160 3.53 13.25 -12.14
CA ARG A 160 4.35 14.45 -12.07
C ARG A 160 5.82 14.23 -12.43
N GLY A 161 6.28 12.98 -12.41
CA GLY A 161 7.69 12.66 -12.58
C GLY A 161 8.59 13.19 -11.45
N THR A 162 8.01 13.51 -10.28
CA THR A 162 8.73 14.08 -9.13
C THR A 162 8.57 13.18 -7.90
N PRO A 163 9.63 12.94 -7.12
CA PRO A 163 9.57 12.16 -5.90
C PRO A 163 8.58 12.74 -4.88
N TRP A 164 8.17 11.91 -3.94
CA TRP A 164 7.36 12.33 -2.82
C TRP A 164 8.07 13.41 -1.99
N THR A 165 7.35 14.46 -1.70
CA THR A 165 7.78 15.49 -0.75
C THR A 165 6.72 15.60 0.35
N GLU A 166 7.15 15.49 1.60
CA GLU A 166 6.27 15.78 2.71
C GLU A 166 5.92 17.27 2.68
N LYS A 167 4.63 17.59 2.51
CA LYS A 167 4.20 18.96 2.76
C LYS A 167 4.39 19.23 4.25
N PRO A 168 5.04 20.33 4.63
CA PRO A 168 5.06 20.73 6.03
C PRO A 168 3.61 20.79 6.53
N ALA A 169 3.36 20.22 7.71
CA ALA A 169 2.09 20.37 8.38
C ALA A 169 1.87 21.89 8.52
N HIS A 170 0.81 22.41 7.93
CA HIS A 170 0.39 23.79 8.23
C HIS A 170 0.07 23.82 9.72
N VAL A 171 0.92 24.50 10.47
CA VAL A 171 0.69 24.90 11.87
C VAL A 171 -0.51 25.83 11.89
#